data_5541760f7f060cca040ce3fd26c73415
#
_entry.id   5541760f7f060cca040ce3fd26c73415
#
_cell.length_a   1.000
_cell.length_b   1.000
_cell.length_c   1.000
_cell.angle_alpha   90.00
_cell.angle_beta   90.00
_cell.angle_gamma   90.00
#
_symmetry.space_group_name_H-M   'P 1'
#
loop_
_entity.id
_entity.type
_entity.pdbx_description
1 polymer ?
#
loop_
_entity_poly.entity_id
_entity_poly.type
_entity_poly.pdbx_seq_one_letter_code
_entity_poly.pdbx_strand_id
1 'polypeptide(L)' 'MQVGDLVERSWPADPGRVGLLISQLPKDFTYGRHTGDHFVVQWTDGVRDTIRSQFLKVVK' A
#
# COMPACT_ATOMS: atom_id res chain seq x y z
N MET A 1 3.36 -9.25 4.01
CA MET A 1 2.65 -8.45 2.98
C MET A 1 3.33 -8.68 1.65
N GLN A 2 2.57 -8.99 0.64
CA GLN A 2 3.12 -9.33 -0.68
C GLN A 2 2.11 -8.95 -1.76
N VAL A 3 2.60 -8.84 -2.99
CA VAL A 3 1.76 -8.56 -4.16
C VAL A 3 0.64 -9.61 -4.23
N GLY A 4 -0.59 -9.15 -4.45
CA GLY A 4 -1.78 -9.98 -4.46
C GLY A 4 -2.59 -9.91 -3.17
N ASP A 5 -2.02 -9.33 -2.11
CA ASP A 5 -2.75 -9.20 -0.85
C ASP A 5 -3.79 -8.08 -0.93
N LEU A 6 -4.93 -8.29 -0.26
CA LEU A 6 -5.89 -7.22 -0.03
C LEU A 6 -5.49 -6.47 1.22
N VAL A 7 -5.56 -5.14 1.15
CA VAL A 7 -5.09 -4.29 2.24
C VAL A 7 -6.07 -3.15 2.49
N GLU A 8 -5.98 -2.61 3.71
CA GLU A 8 -6.63 -1.36 4.09
C GLU A 8 -5.55 -0.38 4.53
N ARG A 9 -5.87 0.90 4.48
CA ARG A 9 -4.99 1.92 5.04
C ARG A 9 -5.10 1.89 6.57
N SER A 10 -3.96 1.74 7.25
CA SER A 10 -3.93 1.72 8.71
C SER A 10 -3.80 3.13 9.30
N TRP A 11 -3.16 4.06 8.56
CA TRP A 11 -3.05 5.44 8.99
C TRP A 11 -2.89 6.37 7.79
N PRO A 12 -3.71 7.41 7.65
CA PRO A 12 -4.95 7.60 8.42
C PRO A 12 -5.94 6.48 8.11
N ALA A 13 -6.64 6.02 9.13
CA ALA A 13 -7.58 4.92 8.97
C ALA A 13 -8.70 5.29 8.01
N ASP A 14 -9.01 4.37 7.11
CA ASP A 14 -10.07 4.54 6.13
C ASP A 14 -10.81 3.21 6.00
N PRO A 15 -11.56 2.83 7.04
CA PRO A 15 -12.25 1.53 7.06
C PRO A 15 -13.25 1.44 5.92
N GLY A 16 -13.32 0.27 5.31
CA GLY A 16 -14.20 0.02 4.18
C GLY A 16 -13.58 0.32 2.84
N ARG A 17 -12.43 0.99 2.80
CA ARG A 17 -11.72 1.22 1.55
C ARG A 17 -10.61 0.17 1.42
N VAL A 18 -10.82 -0.78 0.55
CA VAL A 18 -9.93 -1.92 0.35
C VAL A 18 -9.16 -1.72 -0.93
N GLY A 19 -7.90 -2.12 -0.93
CA GLY A 19 -7.05 -2.08 -2.11
C GLY A 19 -6.35 -3.40 -2.34
N LEU A 20 -5.81 -3.55 -3.54
CA LEU A 20 -5.03 -4.71 -3.93
C LEU A 20 -3.59 -4.27 -4.15
N LEU A 21 -2.64 -4.99 -3.54
CA LEU A 21 -1.23 -4.76 -3.80
C LEU A 21 -0.90 -5.29 -5.18
N ILE A 22 -0.57 -4.39 -6.11
CA ILE A 22 -0.30 -4.77 -7.49
C ILE A 22 1.18 -4.77 -7.83
N SER A 23 2.00 -4.09 -7.03
CA SER A 23 3.43 -4.04 -7.28
C SER A 23 4.17 -3.69 -6.00
N GLN A 24 5.39 -4.20 -5.87
CA GLN A 24 6.31 -3.82 -4.79
C GLN A 24 7.49 -3.10 -5.43
N LEU A 25 7.80 -1.92 -4.89
CA LEU A 25 8.93 -1.14 -5.39
C LEU A 25 10.24 -1.69 -4.82
N PRO A 26 11.38 -1.45 -5.50
CA PRO A 26 12.67 -1.91 -5.00
C PRO A 26 12.97 -1.37 -3.60
N LYS A 27 13.73 -2.13 -2.81
CA LYS A 27 14.05 -1.73 -1.43
C LYS A 27 14.88 -0.45 -1.36
N ASP A 28 15.62 -0.14 -2.40
CA ASP A 28 16.41 1.08 -2.46
C ASP A 28 15.61 2.28 -2.99
N PHE A 29 14.33 2.07 -3.31
CA PHE A 29 13.46 3.13 -3.75
C PHE A 29 13.25 4.14 -2.63
N THR A 30 13.39 5.43 -2.97
CA THR A 30 13.08 6.51 -2.04
C THR A 30 12.03 7.42 -2.66
N TYR A 31 11.05 7.79 -1.85
CA TYR A 31 10.00 8.72 -2.26
C TYR A 31 10.12 9.95 -1.37
N GLY A 32 10.78 10.97 -1.87
CA GLY A 32 11.14 12.12 -1.06
C GLY A 32 12.10 11.71 0.05
N ARG A 33 11.69 11.89 1.30
CA ARG A 33 12.49 11.49 2.47
C ARG A 33 12.09 10.13 3.02
N HIS A 34 11.15 9.47 2.37
CA HIS A 34 10.63 8.19 2.84
C HIS A 34 11.47 7.05 2.29
N THR A 35 11.89 6.17 3.16
CA THR A 35 12.61 4.96 2.81
C THR A 35 11.85 3.76 3.36
N GLY A 36 12.17 2.58 2.85
CA GLY A 36 11.55 1.33 3.30
C GLY A 36 10.68 0.73 2.22
N ASP A 37 9.86 -0.22 2.61
CA ASP A 37 9.02 -0.95 1.66
C ASP A 37 7.87 -0.09 1.18
N HIS A 38 7.79 0.10 -0.14
CA HIS A 38 6.71 0.81 -0.78
C HIS A 38 5.97 -0.15 -1.69
N PHE A 39 4.65 0.00 -1.73
CA PHE A 39 3.79 -0.79 -2.60
C PHE A 39 2.89 0.12 -3.41
N VAL A 40 2.60 -0.31 -4.63
CA VAL A 40 1.54 0.30 -5.41
C VAL A 40 0.24 -0.43 -5.06
N VAL A 41 -0.74 0.34 -4.62
CA VAL A 41 -2.05 -0.17 -4.21
C VAL A 41 -3.08 0.34 -5.20
N GLN A 42 -3.89 -0.56 -5.72
CA GLN A 42 -5.05 -0.18 -6.50
C GLN A 42 -6.29 -0.29 -5.62
N TRP A 43 -6.90 0.85 -5.33
CA TRP A 43 -8.10 0.91 -4.52
C TRP A 43 -9.33 0.52 -5.34
N THR A 44 -10.36 0.09 -4.66
CA THR A 44 -11.61 -0.36 -5.32
C THR A 44 -12.32 0.77 -6.06
N ASP A 45 -12.02 2.02 -5.73
CA ASP A 45 -12.56 3.18 -6.44
C ASP A 45 -11.79 3.54 -7.71
N GLY A 46 -10.78 2.74 -8.07
CA GLY A 46 -10.01 2.95 -9.30
C GLY A 46 -8.76 3.80 -9.12
N VAL A 47 -8.51 4.31 -7.92
CA VAL A 47 -7.33 5.13 -7.64
C VAL A 47 -6.13 4.23 -7.35
N ARG A 48 -4.95 4.63 -7.85
CA ARG A 48 -3.68 3.96 -7.53
C ARG A 48 -2.81 4.89 -6.72
N ASP A 49 -2.25 4.36 -5.64
CA ASP A 49 -1.36 5.10 -4.76
C ASP A 49 -0.10 4.29 -4.48
N THR A 50 1.02 5.00 -4.27
CA THR A 50 2.24 4.39 -3.76
C THR A 50 2.28 4.67 -2.27
N ILE A 51 2.27 3.63 -1.44
CA ILE A 51 2.13 3.75 0.00
C ILE A 51 3.17 2.88 0.69
N ARG A 52 3.73 3.39 1.79
CA ARG A 52 4.66 2.62 2.61
C ARG A 52 3.91 1.52 3.35
N SER A 53 4.57 0.38 3.51
CA SER A 53 3.97 -0.78 4.14
C SER A 53 3.46 -0.50 5.56
N GLN A 54 4.13 0.39 6.28
CA GLN A 54 3.74 0.72 7.67
C GLN A 54 2.36 1.38 7.76
N PHE A 55 1.87 1.93 6.66
CA PHE A 55 0.55 2.57 6.61
C PHE A 55 -0.52 1.65 6.05
N LEU A 56 -0.20 0.39 5.85
CA LEU A 56 -1.10 -0.60 5.29
C LEU A 56 -1.23 -1.78 6.26
N LYS A 57 -2.37 -2.44 6.20
CA LYS A 57 -2.56 -3.71 6.90
C LYS A 57 -3.27 -4.68 5.99
N VAL A 58 -2.90 -5.96 6.09
CA VAL A 58 -3.51 -7.01 5.29
C VAL A 58 -4.91 -7.28 5.84
N VAL A 59 -5.88 -7.35 4.93
CA VAL A 59 -7.26 -7.71 5.25
C VAL A 59 -7.38 -9.22 5.11
N LYS A 60 -7.83 -9.85 6.18
CA LYS A 60 -8.04 -11.30 6.17
C LYS A 60 -9.51 -11.64 6.27
#